data_74f0baa6aaef78d33c4dbfa98311e24b
#
_entry.id   74f0baa6aaef78d33c4dbfa98311e24b
#
_cell.length_a   1.000
_cell.length_b   1.000
_cell.length_c   1.000
_cell.angle_alpha   90.00
_cell.angle_beta   90.00
_cell.angle_gamma   90.00
#
_symmetry.space_group_name_H-M   'P 1'
#
loop_
_entity.id
_entity.type
_entity.pdbx_description
1 polymer ?
#
loop_
_entity_poly.entity_id
_entity_poly.type
_entity_poly.pdbx_seq_one_letter_code
_entity_poly.pdbx_strand_id
1 'polypeptide(L)'
;MQPRLLATMVTTTSYGAWLPGDIRGYVERGIILPGDPRRLELSIHRMADRAPVLFSTDQQQQLFDALRMAADEFHYRLTDASVESWHLHWIVKQGFDPVAKMVGRLKTRMRQALNIGRIWTEGYYDSRLFESAAVRQRRKYIAKHAGCRMIDGVIQI
;
A
#
# COMPACT_ATOMS: atom_id res chain seq x y z
N MET A 1 -17.72 -14.42 21.69
CA MET A 1 -16.49 -14.82 20.95
C MET A 1 -16.14 -13.70 19.98
N GLN A 2 -14.91 -13.22 20.03
CA GLN A 2 -14.46 -12.20 19.08
C GLN A 2 -14.25 -12.83 17.69
N PRO A 3 -14.64 -12.14 16.61
CA PRO A 3 -14.42 -12.66 15.27
C PRO A 3 -12.92 -12.83 15.01
N ARG A 4 -12.57 -13.93 14.37
CA ARG A 4 -11.18 -14.23 14.00
C ARG A 4 -10.76 -13.37 12.80
N LEU A 5 -9.65 -12.69 12.91
CA LEU A 5 -9.04 -11.98 11.78
C LEU A 5 -8.55 -13.00 10.73
N LEU A 6 -9.03 -12.89 9.51
CA LEU A 6 -8.65 -13.78 8.40
C LEU A 6 -7.48 -13.21 7.62
N ALA A 7 -7.53 -11.92 7.28
CA ALA A 7 -6.54 -11.25 6.46
C ALA A 7 -6.56 -9.75 6.73
N THR A 8 -5.52 -9.07 6.26
CA THR A 8 -5.44 -7.61 6.26
C THR A 8 -5.10 -7.13 4.86
N MET A 9 -5.87 -6.17 4.35
CA MET A 9 -5.52 -5.43 3.15
C MET A 9 -4.77 -4.16 3.56
N VAL A 10 -3.62 -3.94 2.95
CA VAL A 10 -2.78 -2.77 3.19
C VAL A 10 -2.73 -1.91 1.93
N THR A 11 -2.80 -0.60 2.11
CA THR A 11 -2.59 0.38 1.04
C THR A 11 -1.43 1.28 1.43
N THR A 12 -0.47 1.42 0.52
CA THR A 12 0.63 2.39 0.65
C THR A 12 0.66 3.31 -0.57
N THR A 13 1.06 4.55 -0.36
CA THR A 13 1.16 5.55 -1.43
C THR A 13 2.59 6.03 -1.59
N SER A 14 2.96 6.35 -2.82
CA SER A 14 4.25 6.95 -3.11
C SER A 14 4.34 8.37 -2.53
N TYR A 15 5.56 8.81 -2.25
CA TYR A 15 5.82 10.12 -1.66
C TYR A 15 5.23 11.24 -2.54
N GLY A 16 4.42 12.07 -1.92
CA GLY A 16 3.82 13.26 -2.55
C GLY A 16 2.62 13.01 -3.46
N ALA A 17 2.24 11.75 -3.71
CA ALA A 17 1.14 11.43 -4.62
C ALA A 17 -0.25 11.70 -4.03
N TRP A 18 -0.38 11.60 -2.72
CA TRP A 18 -1.64 11.89 -2.02
C TRP A 18 -1.34 12.63 -0.71
N LEU A 19 -1.45 13.94 -0.75
CA LEU A 19 -1.10 14.79 0.37
C LEU A 19 -2.30 15.08 1.29
N PRO A 20 -2.06 15.35 2.58
CA PRO A 20 -3.10 15.90 3.45
C PRO A 20 -3.68 17.19 2.86
N GLY A 21 -5.01 17.26 2.79
CA GLY A 21 -5.73 18.35 2.15
C GLY A 21 -6.17 18.07 0.72
N ASP A 22 -5.76 16.93 0.14
CA ASP A 22 -6.11 16.55 -1.24
C ASP A 22 -7.62 16.68 -1.49
N ILE A 23 -7.98 17.22 -2.66
CA ILE A 23 -9.38 17.45 -3.04
C ILE A 23 -10.23 16.18 -3.07
N ARG A 24 -9.60 15.02 -3.28
CA ARG A 24 -10.26 13.71 -3.26
C ARG A 24 -10.63 13.25 -1.83
N GLY A 25 -10.24 14.00 -0.81
CA GLY A 25 -10.27 13.61 0.58
C GLY A 25 -8.94 13.03 1.03
N TYR A 26 -8.70 12.99 2.32
CA TYR A 26 -7.46 12.49 2.90
C TYR A 26 -7.70 11.91 4.29
N VAL A 27 -6.75 11.16 4.78
CA VAL A 27 -6.79 10.59 6.13
C VAL A 27 -5.78 11.31 7.01
N GLU A 28 -6.24 11.83 8.15
CA GLU A 28 -5.39 12.41 9.17
C GLU A 28 -5.79 11.88 10.54
N ARG A 29 -4.83 11.34 11.28
CA ARG A 29 -5.05 10.70 12.58
C ARG A 29 -6.17 9.64 12.57
N GLY A 30 -6.23 8.85 11.50
CA GLY A 30 -7.22 7.79 11.34
C GLY A 30 -8.62 8.27 10.93
N ILE A 31 -8.82 9.57 10.70
CA ILE A 31 -10.10 10.16 10.31
C ILE A 31 -10.05 10.53 8.82
N ILE A 32 -11.10 10.12 8.10
CA ILE A 32 -11.29 10.52 6.70
C ILE A 32 -11.88 11.94 6.68
N LEU A 33 -11.18 12.87 6.02
CA LEU A 33 -11.54 14.27 5.94
C LEU A 33 -11.81 14.68 4.49
N PRO A 34 -12.71 15.63 4.25
CA PRO A 34 -12.90 16.23 2.92
C PRO A 34 -11.69 17.07 2.52
N GLY A 35 -11.53 17.34 1.22
CA GLY A 35 -10.46 18.20 0.71
C GLY A 35 -10.42 19.55 1.42
N ASP A 36 -9.21 20.03 1.69
CA ASP A 36 -8.95 21.32 2.35
C ASP A 36 -7.79 22.02 1.63
N PRO A 37 -8.07 23.07 0.82
CA PRO A 37 -7.04 23.78 0.06
C PRO A 37 -5.91 24.36 0.94
N ARG A 38 -6.22 24.83 2.13
CA ARG A 38 -5.22 25.40 3.06
C ARG A 38 -4.31 24.31 3.60
N ARG A 39 -4.88 23.16 3.94
CA ARG A 39 -4.11 22.00 4.41
C ARG A 39 -3.22 21.45 3.31
N LEU A 40 -3.72 21.39 2.09
CA LEU A 40 -2.96 20.97 0.92
C LEU A 40 -1.78 21.90 0.65
N GLU A 41 -1.98 23.19 0.71
CA GLU A 41 -0.92 24.19 0.55
C GLU A 41 0.21 23.98 1.56
N LEU A 42 -0.13 23.81 2.84
CA LEU A 42 0.84 23.48 3.88
C LEU A 42 1.59 22.18 3.60
N SER A 43 0.90 21.18 3.10
CA SER A 43 1.50 19.90 2.75
C SER A 43 2.50 20.04 1.60
N ILE A 44 2.15 20.80 0.57
CA ILE A 44 3.04 21.11 -0.56
C ILE A 44 4.29 21.84 -0.09
N HIS A 45 4.14 22.85 0.78
CA HIS A 45 5.27 23.57 1.35
C HIS A 45 6.20 22.66 2.15
N ARG A 46 5.65 21.69 2.90
CA ARG A 46 6.45 20.72 3.68
C ARG A 46 7.24 19.74 2.83
N MET A 47 6.84 19.54 1.57
CA MET A 47 7.62 18.73 0.63
C MET A 47 8.94 19.42 0.24
N ALA A 48 9.03 20.72 0.43
CA ALA A 48 10.17 21.54 0.01
C ALA A 48 10.49 21.31 -1.48
N ASP A 49 11.77 21.05 -1.81
CA ASP A 49 12.23 20.89 -3.18
C ASP A 49 12.06 19.45 -3.74
N ARG A 50 11.37 18.58 -3.04
CA ARG A 50 11.18 17.20 -3.47
C ARG A 50 9.95 17.06 -4.34
N ALA A 51 10.13 16.52 -5.56
CA ALA A 51 9.03 16.19 -6.45
C ALA A 51 8.27 14.94 -5.94
N PRO A 52 6.97 14.82 -6.25
CA PRO A 52 6.23 13.58 -6.05
C PRO A 52 6.90 12.41 -6.76
N VAL A 53 6.88 11.24 -6.13
CA VAL A 53 7.42 10.01 -6.73
C VAL A 53 6.32 9.31 -7.50
N LEU A 54 6.53 9.11 -8.80
CA LEU A 54 5.69 8.27 -9.65
C LEU A 54 6.51 7.11 -10.18
N PHE A 55 6.00 5.90 -10.01
CA PHE A 55 6.69 4.69 -10.45
C PHE A 55 6.48 4.43 -11.94
N SER A 56 7.57 4.31 -12.68
CA SER A 56 7.53 3.84 -14.07
C SER A 56 7.06 2.37 -14.12
N THR A 57 6.74 1.88 -15.30
CA THR A 57 6.36 0.47 -15.50
C THR A 57 7.44 -0.48 -14.98
N ASP A 58 8.71 -0.20 -15.27
CA ASP A 58 9.83 -1.03 -14.78
C ASP A 58 9.95 -0.97 -13.24
N GLN A 59 9.78 0.21 -12.66
CA GLN A 59 9.79 0.36 -11.21
C GLN A 59 8.61 -0.36 -10.54
N GLN A 60 7.43 -0.34 -11.16
CA GLN A 60 6.28 -1.10 -10.68
C GLN A 60 6.58 -2.61 -10.65
N GLN A 61 7.22 -3.14 -11.68
CA GLN A 61 7.65 -4.53 -11.71
C GLN A 61 8.68 -4.84 -10.62
N GLN A 62 9.67 -3.98 -10.44
CA GLN A 62 10.68 -4.12 -9.39
C GLN A 62 10.05 -4.12 -7.99
N LEU A 63 9.10 -3.22 -7.74
CA LEU A 63 8.37 -3.17 -6.47
C LEU A 63 7.52 -4.43 -6.24
N PHE A 64 6.85 -4.89 -7.27
CA PHE A 64 6.04 -6.11 -7.22
C PHE A 64 6.89 -7.33 -6.86
N ASP A 65 8.02 -7.49 -7.53
CA ASP A 65 8.96 -8.59 -7.26
C ASP A 65 9.56 -8.48 -5.86
N ALA A 66 9.96 -7.27 -5.44
CA ALA A 66 10.51 -7.04 -4.10
C ALA A 66 9.48 -7.34 -2.99
N LEU A 67 8.21 -6.95 -3.19
CA LEU A 67 7.12 -7.26 -2.26
C LEU A 67 6.95 -8.77 -2.10
N ARG A 68 6.91 -9.50 -3.19
CA ARG A 68 6.75 -10.96 -3.16
C ARG A 68 7.94 -11.65 -2.51
N MET A 69 9.16 -11.27 -2.87
CA MET A 69 10.39 -11.83 -2.30
C MET A 69 10.47 -11.55 -0.80
N ALA A 70 10.17 -10.33 -0.38
CA ALA A 70 10.18 -9.97 1.04
C ALA A 70 9.10 -10.71 1.83
N ALA A 71 7.90 -10.87 1.27
CA ALA A 71 6.85 -11.66 1.90
C ALA A 71 7.30 -13.11 2.13
N ASP A 72 7.95 -13.74 1.16
CA ASP A 72 8.51 -15.09 1.29
C ASP A 72 9.62 -15.12 2.36
N GLU A 73 10.55 -14.18 2.33
CA GLU A 73 11.66 -14.09 3.29
C GLU A 73 11.17 -14.02 4.74
N PHE A 74 10.16 -13.20 4.99
CA PHE A 74 9.58 -13.01 6.32
C PHE A 74 8.44 -13.95 6.66
N HIS A 75 8.13 -14.90 5.77
CA HIS A 75 7.04 -15.88 5.92
C HIS A 75 5.64 -15.23 6.05
N TYR A 76 5.43 -14.11 5.40
CA TYR A 76 4.11 -13.50 5.27
C TYR A 76 3.35 -14.15 4.10
N ARG A 77 2.11 -14.54 4.35
CA ARG A 77 1.27 -15.22 3.35
C ARG A 77 0.55 -14.18 2.49
N LEU A 78 1.29 -13.62 1.54
CA LEU A 78 0.76 -12.69 0.55
C LEU A 78 -0.13 -13.46 -0.44
N THR A 79 -1.39 -13.03 -0.59
CA THR A 79 -2.33 -13.68 -1.49
C THR A 79 -2.67 -12.83 -2.70
N ASP A 80 -2.78 -11.54 -2.52
CA ASP A 80 -3.20 -10.59 -3.54
C ASP A 80 -2.33 -9.34 -3.46
N ALA A 81 -2.04 -8.77 -4.61
CA ALA A 81 -1.30 -7.50 -4.69
C ALA A 81 -1.57 -6.79 -6.01
N SER A 82 -1.55 -5.47 -5.98
CA SER A 82 -1.48 -4.62 -7.18
C SER A 82 -0.49 -3.49 -6.97
N VAL A 83 0.30 -3.21 -7.98
CA VAL A 83 1.28 -2.11 -7.98
C VAL A 83 0.96 -1.17 -9.12
N GLU A 84 0.60 0.05 -8.77
CA GLU A 84 0.28 1.13 -9.68
C GLU A 84 1.37 2.21 -9.65
N SER A 85 1.22 3.26 -10.46
CA SER A 85 2.25 4.33 -10.57
C SER A 85 2.45 5.13 -9.29
N TRP A 86 1.50 5.14 -8.36
CA TRP A 86 1.58 5.94 -7.14
C TRP A 86 1.02 5.27 -5.89
N HIS A 87 0.47 4.06 -5.99
CA HIS A 87 -0.05 3.32 -4.85
C HIS A 87 0.05 1.82 -5.05
N LEU A 88 0.08 1.11 -3.94
CA LEU A 88 0.08 -0.33 -3.87
C LEU A 88 -1.01 -0.81 -2.94
N HIS A 89 -1.64 -1.91 -3.32
CA HIS A 89 -2.53 -2.68 -2.45
C HIS A 89 -2.02 -4.09 -2.32
N TRP A 90 -2.08 -4.66 -1.13
CA TRP A 90 -1.82 -6.09 -0.95
C TRP A 90 -2.68 -6.66 0.16
N ILE A 91 -2.95 -7.96 0.08
CA ILE A 91 -3.66 -8.73 1.09
C ILE A 91 -2.70 -9.78 1.66
N VAL A 92 -2.59 -9.80 2.97
CA VAL A 92 -1.80 -10.79 3.72
C VAL A 92 -2.72 -11.51 4.68
N LYS A 93 -2.65 -12.85 4.71
CA LYS A 93 -3.33 -13.66 5.73
C LYS A 93 -2.76 -13.35 7.11
N GLN A 94 -3.59 -13.51 8.12
CA GLN A 94 -3.17 -13.32 9.51
C GLN A 94 -1.93 -14.16 9.82
N GLY A 95 -0.93 -13.51 10.38
CA GLY A 95 0.34 -14.10 10.81
C GLY A 95 0.70 -13.72 12.25
N PHE A 96 1.93 -13.97 12.64
CA PHE A 96 2.41 -13.72 14.01
C PHE A 96 2.80 -12.26 14.25
N ASP A 97 3.33 -11.58 13.22
CA ASP A 97 3.78 -10.21 13.38
C ASP A 97 2.61 -9.21 13.39
N PRO A 98 2.71 -8.15 14.21
CA PRO A 98 1.80 -7.01 14.09
C PRO A 98 1.83 -6.41 12.69
N VAL A 99 0.69 -5.89 12.23
CA VAL A 99 0.57 -5.28 10.89
C VAL A 99 1.61 -4.18 10.67
N ALA A 100 1.83 -3.31 11.66
CA ALA A 100 2.82 -2.23 11.56
C ALA A 100 4.24 -2.74 11.29
N LYS A 101 4.65 -3.83 11.94
CA LYS A 101 5.96 -4.44 11.73
C LYS A 101 6.07 -5.05 10.33
N MET A 102 5.06 -5.78 9.90
CA MET A 102 4.99 -6.35 8.55
C MET A 102 5.07 -5.26 7.48
N VAL A 103 4.26 -4.21 7.58
CA VAL A 103 4.27 -3.10 6.62
C VAL A 103 5.62 -2.41 6.58
N GLY A 104 6.21 -2.13 7.75
CA GLY A 104 7.55 -1.52 7.85
C GLY A 104 8.63 -2.33 7.12
N ARG A 105 8.65 -3.64 7.32
CA ARG A 105 9.59 -4.55 6.65
C ARG A 105 9.39 -4.57 5.13
N LEU A 106 8.17 -4.72 4.68
CA LEU A 106 7.87 -4.79 3.24
C LEU A 106 8.17 -3.45 2.54
N LYS A 107 7.77 -2.33 3.13
CA LYS A 107 8.10 -0.99 2.60
C LYS A 107 9.62 -0.77 2.52
N THR A 108 10.35 -1.17 3.53
CA THR A 108 11.82 -1.03 3.56
C THR A 108 12.47 -1.85 2.45
N ARG A 109 12.07 -3.11 2.26
CA ARG A 109 12.62 -3.95 1.18
C ARG A 109 12.31 -3.40 -0.19
N MET A 110 11.10 -2.92 -0.42
CA MET A 110 10.72 -2.30 -1.69
C MET A 110 11.53 -1.03 -1.95
N ARG A 111 11.71 -0.17 -0.95
CA ARG A 111 12.56 1.02 -1.08
C ARG A 111 14.00 0.67 -1.41
N GLN A 112 14.57 -0.31 -0.74
CA GLN A 112 15.93 -0.79 -1.00
C GLN A 112 16.09 -1.33 -2.43
N ALA A 113 15.08 -2.03 -2.94
CA ALA A 113 15.10 -2.58 -4.30
C ALA A 113 15.17 -1.50 -5.37
N LEU A 114 14.46 -0.38 -5.21
CA LEU A 114 14.55 0.75 -6.15
C LEU A 114 15.82 1.58 -6.00
N ASN A 115 16.36 1.68 -4.79
CA ASN A 115 17.60 2.40 -4.47
C ASN A 115 17.63 3.85 -5.00
N ILE A 116 16.53 4.57 -4.90
CA ILE A 116 16.41 5.97 -5.32
C ILE A 116 16.13 6.94 -4.16
N GLY A 117 16.30 6.49 -2.93
CA GLY A 117 16.01 7.24 -1.72
C GLY A 117 14.58 7.06 -1.23
N ARG A 118 13.98 8.12 -0.70
CA ARG A 118 12.62 8.09 -0.16
C ARG A 118 11.59 7.92 -1.27
N ILE A 119 10.77 6.88 -1.17
CA ILE A 119 9.72 6.60 -2.15
C ILE A 119 8.32 6.58 -1.54
N TRP A 120 8.20 6.47 -0.22
CA TRP A 120 6.92 6.28 0.46
C TRP A 120 6.45 7.53 1.19
N THR A 121 5.14 7.76 1.16
CA THR A 121 4.46 8.59 2.16
C THR A 121 4.60 7.91 3.53
N GLU A 122 4.70 8.70 4.58
CA GLU A 122 4.72 8.17 5.94
C GLU A 122 3.39 7.48 6.27
N GLY A 123 3.48 6.37 6.98
CA GLY A 123 2.30 5.60 7.39
C GLY A 123 1.77 4.68 6.28
N TYR A 124 0.56 4.21 6.50
CA TYR A 124 -0.17 3.31 5.61
C TYR A 124 -1.64 3.29 6.03
N TYR A 125 -2.49 2.76 5.16
CA TYR A 125 -3.88 2.44 5.49
C TYR A 125 -4.05 0.92 5.53
N ASP A 126 -4.77 0.40 6.53
CA ASP A 126 -5.10 -1.01 6.61
C ASP A 126 -6.59 -1.25 6.84
N SER A 127 -7.07 -2.33 6.27
CA SER A 127 -8.43 -2.82 6.44
C SER A 127 -8.37 -4.26 6.94
N ARG A 128 -8.85 -4.50 8.15
CA ARG A 128 -8.87 -5.83 8.76
C ARG A 128 -10.10 -6.59 8.30
N LEU A 129 -9.90 -7.82 7.81
CA LEU A 129 -10.92 -8.62 7.15
C LEU A 129 -11.24 -9.84 8.01
N PHE A 130 -12.43 -9.86 8.57
CA PHE A 130 -12.88 -10.91 9.50
C PHE A 130 -13.80 -11.95 8.85
N GLU A 131 -14.32 -11.66 7.66
CA GLU A 131 -15.27 -12.49 6.95
C GLU A 131 -14.78 -12.83 5.54
N SER A 132 -15.08 -14.05 5.08
CA SER A 132 -14.72 -14.48 3.73
C SER A 132 -15.32 -13.58 2.64
N ALA A 133 -16.54 -13.07 2.86
CA ALA A 133 -17.16 -12.12 1.93
C ALA A 133 -16.36 -10.83 1.79
N ALA A 134 -15.83 -10.29 2.90
CA ALA A 134 -14.98 -9.11 2.89
C ALA A 134 -13.67 -9.36 2.14
N VAL A 135 -13.06 -10.52 2.33
CA VAL A 135 -11.85 -10.92 1.58
C VAL A 135 -12.14 -10.97 0.08
N ARG A 136 -13.23 -11.62 -0.34
CA ARG A 136 -13.63 -11.70 -1.75
C ARG A 136 -13.86 -10.30 -2.35
N GLN A 137 -14.50 -9.41 -1.62
CA GLN A 137 -14.75 -8.04 -2.06
C GLN A 137 -13.44 -7.27 -2.28
N ARG A 138 -12.47 -7.41 -1.39
CA ARG A 138 -11.16 -6.76 -1.52
C ARG A 138 -10.34 -7.36 -2.66
N ARG A 139 -10.41 -8.65 -2.91
CA ARG A 139 -9.80 -9.29 -4.09
C ARG A 139 -10.35 -8.72 -5.39
N LYS A 140 -11.67 -8.57 -5.49
CA LYS A 140 -12.31 -7.94 -6.67
C LYS A 140 -11.84 -6.50 -6.86
N TYR A 141 -11.65 -5.78 -5.78
CA TYR A 141 -11.13 -4.41 -5.82
C TYR A 141 -9.70 -4.37 -6.40
N ILE A 142 -8.82 -5.23 -5.90
CA ILE A 142 -7.44 -5.34 -6.41
C ILE A 142 -7.42 -5.77 -7.88
N ALA A 143 -8.27 -6.70 -8.26
CA ALA A 143 -8.35 -7.22 -9.64
C ALA A 143 -8.74 -6.16 -10.69
N LYS A 144 -9.37 -5.06 -10.27
CA LYS A 144 -9.72 -3.94 -11.16
C LYS A 144 -8.53 -3.04 -11.50
N HIS A 145 -7.42 -3.12 -10.78
CA HIS A 145 -6.24 -2.31 -11.03
C HIS A 145 -5.48 -2.81 -12.26
N ALA A 146 -4.88 -1.89 -13.03
CA ALA A 146 -4.24 -2.22 -14.31
C ALA A 146 -2.74 -2.59 -14.18
N GLY A 147 -2.10 -2.24 -13.05
CA GLY A 147 -0.66 -2.49 -12.82
C GLY A 147 -0.32 -3.96 -12.60
N CYS A 148 0.92 -4.23 -12.20
CA CYS A 148 1.34 -5.59 -11.82
C CYS A 148 0.43 -6.16 -10.75
N ARG A 149 -0.10 -7.36 -10.97
CA ARG A 149 -1.13 -7.97 -10.10
C ARG A 149 -0.83 -9.41 -9.75
N MET A 150 -1.24 -9.77 -8.56
CA MET A 150 -1.37 -11.16 -8.11
C MET A 150 -2.75 -11.31 -7.46
N ILE A 151 -3.50 -12.33 -7.84
CA ILE A 151 -4.83 -12.62 -7.30
C ILE A 151 -4.85 -14.07 -6.83
N ASP A 152 -5.19 -14.27 -5.57
CA ASP A 152 -5.20 -15.59 -4.90
C ASP A 152 -3.90 -16.37 -5.10
N GLY A 153 -2.77 -15.69 -5.01
CA GLY A 153 -1.46 -16.28 -5.20
C GLY A 153 -1.04 -16.50 -6.66
N VAL A 154 -1.88 -16.16 -7.63
CA VAL A 154 -1.60 -16.32 -9.07
C VAL A 154 -1.24 -14.97 -9.69
N ILE A 155 -0.08 -14.92 -10.34
CA ILE A 155 0.38 -13.73 -11.05
C ILE A 155 -0.46 -13.52 -12.30
N GLN A 156 -0.98 -12.31 -12.46
CA GLN A 156 -1.72 -11.90 -13.64
C GLN A 156 -0.76 -11.28 -14.65
N ILE A 157 -0.75 -11.78 -15.84
CA ILE A 157 0.07 -11.31 -16.96
C ILE A 157 -0.76 -10.37 -17.83
#